data_2bc703ffea0a38d46e887d4dd131cb25
#
_entry.id   2bc703ffea0a38d46e887d4dd131cb25
#
_cell.length_a   1.000
_cell.length_b   1.000
_cell.length_c   1.000
_cell.angle_alpha   90.00
_cell.angle_beta   90.00
_cell.angle_gamma   90.00
#
_symmetry.space_group_name_H-M   'P 1'
#
loop_
_entity.id
_entity.type
_entity.pdbx_description
1 polymer ?
#
loop_
_entity_poly.entity_id
_entity_poly.type
_entity_poly.pdbx_seq_one_letter_code
_entity_poly.pdbx_strand_id
1 'polypeptide(L)'
;MVWQRATVYGNQMTMWIRKFTSWGLVVVLGLIGLGGCAPRLAPATPPGVALEPGRYLTAYYRAPDFTPDQAAYVLTPFKVATAQGVAADTFQTLFMEELTQAWRANGLKLSDQGDTVVDGVVQSVAVRGAVFRFLSGSINTDLVVSGAITRGGDTLFACQDRITMSSPVNPGQPAPKEDELLLRQAARTFASHLLNEMLLYWPPAEGK
;
A
#
# COMPACT_ATOMS: atom_id res chain seq x y z
N MET A 1 -58.83 -52.26 -9.50
CA MET A 1 -57.57 -52.86 -10.05
C MET A 1 -56.62 -51.75 -10.47
N VAL A 2 -55.99 -51.06 -9.55
CA VAL A 2 -54.85 -50.09 -9.81
C VAL A 2 -54.15 -49.84 -8.48
N TRP A 3 -53.15 -50.63 -8.14
CA TRP A 3 -52.17 -50.36 -7.09
C TRP A 3 -50.98 -51.30 -7.30
N GLN A 4 -50.01 -50.89 -8.11
CA GLN A 4 -48.65 -51.45 -8.13
C GLN A 4 -47.77 -50.72 -9.15
N ARG A 5 -47.32 -49.53 -8.84
CA ARG A 5 -46.14 -48.91 -9.50
C ARG A 5 -45.69 -47.67 -8.71
N ALA A 6 -45.26 -47.82 -7.49
CA ALA A 6 -44.71 -46.68 -6.74
C ALA A 6 -43.53 -47.05 -5.81
N THR A 7 -42.82 -48.14 -6.05
CA THR A 7 -41.74 -48.56 -5.11
C THR A 7 -40.37 -48.75 -5.71
N VAL A 8 -40.12 -48.38 -6.97
CA VAL A 8 -38.81 -48.61 -7.60
C VAL A 8 -37.95 -47.34 -7.73
N TYR A 9 -38.50 -46.15 -7.54
CA TYR A 9 -37.72 -44.91 -7.68
C TYR A 9 -37.04 -44.39 -6.41
N GLY A 10 -37.30 -44.96 -5.24
CA GLY A 10 -36.79 -44.48 -3.95
C GLY A 10 -35.35 -44.85 -3.64
N ASN A 11 -34.80 -45.89 -4.26
CA ASN A 11 -33.50 -46.43 -3.85
C ASN A 11 -32.30 -45.97 -4.70
N GLN A 12 -32.52 -45.31 -5.84
CA GLN A 12 -31.42 -44.82 -6.66
C GLN A 12 -31.00 -43.38 -6.29
N MET A 13 -31.90 -42.62 -5.70
CA MET A 13 -31.62 -41.22 -5.36
C MET A 13 -30.73 -41.06 -4.12
N THR A 14 -30.78 -41.96 -3.19
CA THR A 14 -29.96 -41.96 -1.96
C THR A 14 -28.50 -42.38 -2.20
N MET A 15 -28.24 -43.10 -3.29
CA MET A 15 -26.88 -43.57 -3.59
C MET A 15 -26.04 -42.54 -4.33
N TRP A 16 -26.67 -41.55 -4.97
CA TRP A 16 -25.98 -40.44 -5.64
C TRP A 16 -25.58 -39.33 -4.66
N ILE A 17 -26.36 -39.07 -3.61
CA ILE A 17 -26.08 -38.03 -2.63
C ILE A 17 -24.86 -38.39 -1.75
N ARG A 18 -24.64 -39.71 -1.49
CA ARG A 18 -23.48 -40.15 -0.69
C ARG A 18 -22.13 -40.04 -1.42
N LYS A 19 -22.11 -40.05 -2.74
CA LYS A 19 -20.85 -39.92 -3.52
C LYS A 19 -20.44 -38.47 -3.74
N PHE A 20 -21.36 -37.53 -3.71
CA PHE A 20 -21.03 -36.10 -3.89
C PHE A 20 -20.49 -35.43 -2.62
N THR A 21 -20.84 -35.90 -1.43
CA THR A 21 -20.39 -35.32 -0.16
C THR A 21 -18.93 -35.63 0.17
N SER A 22 -18.36 -36.73 -0.31
CA SER A 22 -16.96 -37.06 -0.01
C SER A 22 -15.94 -36.33 -0.91
N TRP A 23 -16.33 -35.92 -2.12
CA TRP A 23 -15.45 -35.18 -3.02
C TRP A 23 -15.50 -33.66 -2.77
N GLY A 24 -16.65 -33.13 -2.30
CA GLY A 24 -16.80 -31.72 -1.94
C GLY A 24 -15.94 -31.33 -0.74
N LEU A 25 -15.76 -32.22 0.22
CA LEU A 25 -15.01 -31.93 1.44
C LEU A 25 -13.48 -31.89 1.18
N VAL A 26 -12.96 -32.70 0.25
CA VAL A 26 -11.54 -32.71 -0.10
C VAL A 26 -11.13 -31.46 -0.88
N VAL A 27 -12.04 -30.93 -1.72
CA VAL A 27 -11.76 -29.71 -2.48
C VAL A 27 -11.78 -28.45 -1.60
N VAL A 28 -12.66 -28.41 -0.59
CA VAL A 28 -12.72 -27.26 0.36
C VAL A 28 -11.51 -27.24 1.30
N LEU A 29 -11.04 -28.41 1.76
CA LEU A 29 -9.85 -28.51 2.59
C LEU A 29 -8.54 -28.22 1.80
N GLY A 30 -8.51 -28.47 0.50
CA GLY A 30 -7.35 -28.15 -0.36
C GLY A 30 -7.20 -26.65 -0.63
N LEU A 31 -8.28 -25.85 -0.58
CA LEU A 31 -8.26 -24.41 -0.81
C LEU A 31 -7.85 -23.59 0.43
N ILE A 32 -7.96 -24.14 1.62
CA ILE A 32 -7.56 -23.47 2.88
C ILE A 32 -6.04 -23.53 3.09
N GLY A 33 -5.35 -24.48 2.46
CA GLY A 33 -3.89 -24.64 2.58
C GLY A 33 -3.04 -23.71 1.70
N LEU A 34 -3.63 -22.93 0.80
CA LEU A 34 -2.92 -22.02 -0.10
C LEU A 34 -2.95 -20.56 0.35
N GLY A 35 -3.37 -20.30 1.58
CA GLY A 35 -3.11 -19.04 2.28
C GLY A 35 -1.61 -18.90 2.58
N GLY A 36 -0.76 -19.04 1.56
CA GLY A 36 0.67 -18.78 1.65
C GLY A 36 0.86 -17.37 2.18
N CYS A 37 1.55 -17.25 3.31
CA CYS A 37 2.10 -15.97 3.76
C CYS A 37 2.84 -15.37 2.56
N ALA A 38 2.24 -14.37 1.91
CA ALA A 38 2.97 -13.58 0.92
C ALA A 38 4.26 -13.14 1.63
N PRO A 39 5.44 -13.39 1.07
CA PRO A 39 6.67 -12.97 1.69
C PRO A 39 6.53 -11.48 1.98
N ARG A 40 6.64 -11.08 3.24
CA ARG A 40 6.76 -9.68 3.61
C ARG A 40 8.05 -9.20 2.96
N LEU A 41 7.93 -8.57 1.78
CA LEU A 41 9.05 -7.88 1.18
C LEU A 41 9.51 -6.85 2.20
N ALA A 42 10.66 -7.12 2.82
CA ALA A 42 11.32 -6.11 3.62
C ALA A 42 11.63 -4.94 2.67
N PRO A 43 11.24 -3.71 3.01
CA PRO A 43 11.54 -2.56 2.18
C PRO A 43 13.05 -2.49 1.95
N ALA A 44 13.48 -2.21 0.70
CA ALA A 44 14.90 -2.08 0.41
C ALA A 44 15.45 -0.87 1.18
N THR A 45 16.43 -1.11 2.05
CA THR A 45 17.17 -0.05 2.75
C THR A 45 18.07 0.65 1.72
N PRO A 46 18.09 2.00 1.67
CA PRO A 46 19.04 2.71 0.85
C PRO A 46 20.47 2.25 1.20
N PRO A 47 21.34 2.00 0.20
CA PRO A 47 22.69 1.53 0.47
C PRO A 47 23.49 2.55 1.32
N GLY A 48 24.14 2.06 2.36
CA GLY A 48 25.13 2.83 3.12
C GLY A 48 24.64 3.55 4.37
N VAL A 49 23.35 3.49 4.73
CA VAL A 49 22.82 4.13 5.94
C VAL A 49 22.06 3.16 6.82
N ALA A 50 22.21 3.29 8.14
CA ALA A 50 21.42 2.55 9.12
C ALA A 50 20.14 3.34 9.40
N LEU A 51 18.99 2.69 9.25
CA LEU A 51 17.69 3.30 9.57
C LEU A 51 17.34 3.05 11.03
N GLU A 52 16.78 4.06 11.68
CA GLU A 52 16.26 4.01 13.04
C GLU A 52 14.72 4.05 13.01
N PRO A 53 14.02 3.50 14.02
CA PRO A 53 12.57 3.62 14.11
C PRO A 53 12.12 5.07 14.17
N GLY A 54 11.17 5.45 13.31
CA GLY A 54 10.60 6.80 13.28
C GLY A 54 9.40 6.95 14.22
N ARG A 55 8.98 8.18 14.43
CA ARG A 55 7.74 8.50 15.11
C ARG A 55 6.54 8.39 14.18
N TYR A 56 6.71 8.82 12.96
CA TYR A 56 5.67 8.81 11.90
C TYR A 56 5.98 7.76 10.84
N LEU A 57 7.23 7.63 10.45
CA LEU A 57 7.72 6.63 9.52
C LEU A 57 8.02 5.31 10.24
N THR A 58 7.92 4.20 9.53
CA THR A 58 8.34 2.90 10.06
C THR A 58 9.82 2.91 10.43
N ALA A 59 10.66 3.51 9.56
CA ALA A 59 12.08 3.70 9.83
C ALA A 59 12.61 4.88 9.00
N TYR A 60 13.63 5.57 9.52
CA TYR A 60 14.26 6.69 8.84
C TYR A 60 15.73 6.83 9.20
N TYR A 61 16.44 7.59 8.38
CA TYR A 61 17.77 8.14 8.64
C TYR A 61 17.75 9.62 8.35
N ARG A 62 18.47 10.40 9.15
CA ARG A 62 18.66 11.83 8.93
C ARG A 62 20.11 12.21 9.17
N ALA A 63 20.75 12.84 8.20
CA ALA A 63 22.07 13.41 8.38
C ALA A 63 22.02 14.57 9.41
N PRO A 64 23.03 14.70 10.29
CA PRO A 64 23.02 15.71 11.37
C PRO A 64 22.93 17.15 10.88
N ASP A 65 23.46 17.43 9.68
CA ASP A 65 23.50 18.74 9.05
C ASP A 65 22.35 18.99 8.07
N PHE A 66 21.41 18.06 7.95
CA PHE A 66 20.27 18.22 7.04
C PHE A 66 19.29 19.28 7.52
N THR A 67 19.13 20.34 6.71
CA THR A 67 18.26 21.50 6.94
C THR A 67 17.20 21.58 5.83
N PRO A 68 15.97 21.06 6.07
CA PRO A 68 14.95 20.89 5.02
C PRO A 68 14.49 22.18 4.34
N ASP A 69 14.40 23.29 5.07
CA ASP A 69 13.90 24.59 4.59
C ASP A 69 14.87 25.32 3.65
N GLN A 70 16.15 24.96 3.68
CA GLN A 70 17.20 25.58 2.87
C GLN A 70 17.41 24.91 1.52
N ALA A 71 16.82 23.75 1.29
CA ALA A 71 16.97 22.99 0.07
C ALA A 71 15.96 23.41 -1.02
N ALA A 72 16.40 23.33 -2.27
CA ALA A 72 15.51 23.30 -3.43
C ALA A 72 15.44 21.87 -3.96
N TYR A 73 14.27 21.28 -3.90
CA TYR A 73 14.07 19.86 -4.15
C TYR A 73 13.68 19.57 -5.59
N VAL A 74 14.27 18.53 -6.16
CA VAL A 74 13.84 17.89 -7.40
C VAL A 74 13.09 16.62 -7.01
N LEU A 75 11.80 16.55 -7.27
CA LEU A 75 11.02 15.34 -7.07
C LEU A 75 11.12 14.45 -8.31
N THR A 76 11.81 13.33 -8.21
CA THR A 76 11.83 12.34 -9.30
C THR A 76 10.63 11.37 -9.17
N PRO A 77 10.09 10.86 -10.29
CA PRO A 77 9.02 9.89 -10.22
C PRO A 77 9.43 8.62 -9.48
N PHE A 78 8.70 8.28 -8.42
CA PHE A 78 8.90 7.04 -7.67
C PHE A 78 8.53 5.84 -8.55
N LYS A 79 9.42 4.87 -8.65
CA LYS A 79 9.16 3.65 -9.40
C LYS A 79 8.20 2.75 -8.62
N VAL A 80 7.20 2.17 -9.29
CA VAL A 80 6.30 1.19 -8.69
C VAL A 80 6.78 -0.21 -9.05
N ALA A 81 7.29 -0.96 -8.05
CA ALA A 81 7.84 -2.29 -8.26
C ALA A 81 6.74 -3.36 -8.38
N THR A 82 5.71 -3.27 -7.55
CA THR A 82 4.59 -4.22 -7.56
C THR A 82 3.27 -3.48 -7.36
N ALA A 83 2.29 -3.75 -8.21
CA ALA A 83 0.94 -3.19 -8.10
C ALA A 83 -0.09 -4.32 -8.22
N GLN A 84 -1.10 -4.32 -7.34
CA GLN A 84 -2.21 -5.27 -7.33
C GLN A 84 -3.54 -4.52 -7.17
N GLY A 85 -4.49 -4.76 -8.06
CA GLY A 85 -5.80 -4.10 -8.05
C GLY A 85 -5.77 -2.66 -8.60
N VAL A 86 -4.64 -2.16 -9.04
CA VAL A 86 -4.43 -0.84 -9.67
C VAL A 86 -3.33 -0.95 -10.72
N ALA A 87 -3.41 -0.14 -11.79
CA ALA A 87 -2.31 -0.03 -12.76
C ALA A 87 -1.15 0.77 -12.15
N ALA A 88 0.09 0.29 -12.34
CA ALA A 88 1.29 0.90 -11.75
C ALA A 88 1.44 2.38 -12.14
N ASP A 89 1.28 2.70 -13.42
CA ASP A 89 1.42 4.07 -13.94
C ASP A 89 0.34 5.01 -13.40
N THR A 90 -0.90 4.51 -13.25
CA THR A 90 -2.00 5.27 -12.65
C THR A 90 -1.69 5.61 -11.20
N PHE A 91 -1.21 4.62 -10.43
CA PHE A 91 -0.84 4.87 -9.05
C PHE A 91 0.38 5.80 -8.93
N GLN A 92 1.39 5.62 -9.78
CA GLN A 92 2.57 6.49 -9.80
C GLN A 92 2.18 7.96 -10.00
N THR A 93 1.31 8.24 -10.97
CA THR A 93 0.82 9.60 -11.25
C THR A 93 0.13 10.18 -10.03
N LEU A 94 -0.83 9.44 -9.47
CA LEU A 94 -1.57 9.82 -8.27
C LEU A 94 -0.64 10.07 -7.06
N PHE A 95 0.33 9.18 -6.85
CA PHE A 95 1.29 9.26 -5.76
C PHE A 95 2.15 10.53 -5.87
N MET A 96 2.66 10.83 -7.07
CA MET A 96 3.46 12.02 -7.33
C MET A 96 2.65 13.31 -7.22
N GLU A 97 1.38 13.32 -7.61
CA GLU A 97 0.48 14.45 -7.38
C GLU A 97 0.34 14.77 -5.89
N GLU A 98 0.04 13.76 -5.06
CA GLU A 98 -0.14 13.94 -3.62
C GLU A 98 1.17 14.35 -2.93
N LEU A 99 2.29 13.75 -3.32
CA LEU A 99 3.61 14.10 -2.80
C LEU A 99 3.97 15.56 -3.14
N THR A 100 3.80 15.97 -4.40
CA THR A 100 4.06 17.34 -4.87
C THR A 100 3.18 18.36 -4.15
N GLN A 101 1.90 18.04 -3.99
CA GLN A 101 0.97 18.91 -3.27
C GLN A 101 1.39 19.08 -1.80
N ALA A 102 1.78 17.99 -1.14
CA ALA A 102 2.22 18.03 0.24
C ALA A 102 3.50 18.86 0.42
N TRP A 103 4.49 18.73 -0.51
CA TRP A 103 5.70 19.57 -0.52
C TRP A 103 5.37 21.06 -0.58
N ARG A 104 4.54 21.47 -1.55
CA ARG A 104 4.11 22.85 -1.74
C ARG A 104 3.32 23.40 -0.54
N ALA A 105 2.42 22.59 0.01
CA ALA A 105 1.60 22.98 1.15
C ALA A 105 2.44 23.26 2.42
N ASN A 106 3.60 22.63 2.55
CA ASN A 106 4.54 22.84 3.66
C ASN A 106 5.63 23.89 3.35
N GLY A 107 5.50 24.63 2.25
CA GLY A 107 6.41 25.73 1.90
C GLY A 107 7.79 25.29 1.42
N LEU A 108 8.00 23.99 1.14
CA LEU A 108 9.25 23.49 0.61
C LEU A 108 9.40 23.86 -0.87
N LYS A 109 10.60 24.34 -1.22
CA LYS A 109 10.87 24.82 -2.59
C LYS A 109 11.06 23.64 -3.53
N LEU A 110 10.26 23.59 -4.59
CA LEU A 110 10.44 22.66 -5.70
C LEU A 110 11.16 23.35 -6.84
N SER A 111 12.07 22.64 -7.50
CA SER A 111 12.85 23.11 -8.64
C SER A 111 13.09 21.98 -9.62
N ASP A 112 13.16 22.28 -10.90
CA ASP A 112 13.55 21.31 -11.93
C ASP A 112 15.09 21.19 -12.04
N GLN A 113 15.85 22.06 -11.38
CA GLN A 113 17.32 22.16 -11.44
C GLN A 113 17.96 22.25 -10.05
N GLY A 114 17.31 21.70 -9.02
CA GLY A 114 17.86 21.65 -7.67
C GLY A 114 18.99 20.62 -7.55
N ASP A 115 19.86 20.80 -6.56
CA ASP A 115 20.93 19.87 -6.21
C ASP A 115 20.46 18.76 -5.26
N THR A 116 19.30 18.94 -4.67
CA THR A 116 18.72 18.03 -3.68
C THR A 116 17.61 17.22 -4.33
N VAL A 117 17.89 15.95 -4.55
CA VAL A 117 17.00 15.03 -5.25
C VAL A 117 16.22 14.19 -4.26
N VAL A 118 14.91 14.12 -4.45
CA VAL A 118 14.03 13.19 -3.75
C VAL A 118 13.65 12.07 -4.71
N ASP A 119 14.06 10.87 -4.41
CA ASP A 119 13.73 9.67 -5.19
C ASP A 119 13.23 8.54 -4.31
N GLY A 120 12.73 7.49 -4.95
CA GLY A 120 12.29 6.33 -4.19
C GLY A 120 11.59 5.25 -5.01
N VAL A 121 11.13 4.26 -4.28
CA VAL A 121 10.43 3.11 -4.83
C VAL A 121 9.18 2.82 -4.00
N VAL A 122 8.04 2.75 -4.66
CA VAL A 122 6.87 2.08 -4.13
C VAL A 122 7.10 0.58 -4.30
N GLN A 123 7.54 -0.09 -3.23
CA GLN A 123 7.86 -1.52 -3.24
C GLN A 123 6.65 -2.36 -3.56
N SER A 124 5.51 -1.98 -2.97
CA SER A 124 4.24 -2.58 -3.27
C SER A 124 3.08 -1.63 -3.01
N VAL A 125 2.08 -1.69 -3.86
CA VAL A 125 0.75 -1.14 -3.63
C VAL A 125 -0.28 -2.21 -3.96
N ALA A 126 -1.22 -2.43 -3.04
CA ALA A 126 -2.29 -3.41 -3.23
C ALA A 126 -3.63 -2.83 -2.78
N VAL A 127 -4.64 -2.94 -3.64
CA VAL A 127 -6.05 -2.67 -3.29
C VAL A 127 -6.81 -3.99 -3.33
N ARG A 128 -7.38 -4.36 -2.22
CA ARG A 128 -8.17 -5.59 -2.07
C ARG A 128 -9.63 -5.21 -1.86
N GLY A 129 -10.37 -5.08 -2.96
CA GLY A 129 -11.74 -4.61 -2.86
C GLY A 129 -12.77 -5.40 -3.65
N ALA A 130 -12.49 -5.72 -4.90
CA ALA A 130 -13.53 -6.14 -5.83
C ALA A 130 -14.22 -7.47 -5.47
N VAL A 131 -13.46 -8.48 -5.06
CA VAL A 131 -14.00 -9.82 -4.73
C VAL A 131 -14.37 -9.95 -3.24
N PHE A 132 -13.61 -9.30 -2.37
CA PHE A 132 -13.81 -9.35 -0.92
C PHE A 132 -14.91 -8.40 -0.40
N ARG A 133 -15.36 -7.44 -1.21
CA ARG A 133 -16.45 -6.51 -0.87
C ARG A 133 -17.69 -7.20 -0.31
N PHE A 134 -18.10 -8.27 -0.96
CA PHE A 134 -19.31 -9.02 -0.57
C PHE A 134 -19.12 -9.86 0.69
N LEU A 135 -17.86 -10.19 1.03
CA LEU A 135 -17.55 -11.07 2.16
C LEU A 135 -17.12 -10.28 3.40
N SER A 136 -16.36 -9.18 3.24
CA SER A 136 -15.80 -8.43 4.37
C SER A 136 -16.45 -7.07 4.61
N GLY A 137 -17.23 -6.56 3.66
CA GLY A 137 -17.83 -5.22 3.76
C GLY A 137 -16.82 -4.07 3.79
N SER A 138 -15.55 -4.33 3.47
CA SER A 138 -14.49 -3.31 3.49
C SER A 138 -13.55 -3.44 2.31
N ILE A 139 -12.93 -2.31 1.94
CA ILE A 139 -11.83 -2.23 0.99
C ILE A 139 -10.56 -1.97 1.79
N ASN A 140 -9.50 -2.68 1.47
CA ASN A 140 -8.21 -2.55 2.15
C ASN A 140 -7.13 -2.13 1.15
N THR A 141 -6.25 -1.22 1.57
CA THR A 141 -5.06 -0.83 0.83
C THR A 141 -3.83 -1.05 1.68
N ASP A 142 -2.82 -1.69 1.09
CA ASP A 142 -1.48 -1.81 1.63
C ASP A 142 -0.52 -1.06 0.71
N LEU A 143 0.29 -0.17 1.27
CA LEU A 143 1.30 0.60 0.58
C LEU A 143 2.63 0.47 1.33
N VAL A 144 3.69 0.08 0.62
CA VAL A 144 5.05 0.01 1.16
C VAL A 144 5.95 0.88 0.28
N VAL A 145 6.60 1.86 0.90
CA VAL A 145 7.43 2.84 0.21
C VAL A 145 8.80 2.92 0.86
N SER A 146 9.84 3.08 0.04
CA SER A 146 11.16 3.54 0.48
C SER A 146 11.56 4.75 -0.35
N GLY A 147 12.21 5.73 0.28
CA GLY A 147 12.66 6.94 -0.39
C GLY A 147 13.95 7.47 0.21
N ALA A 148 14.65 8.31 -0.56
CA ALA A 148 15.83 9.01 -0.12
C ALA A 148 15.83 10.46 -0.60
N ILE A 149 16.47 11.32 0.16
CA ILE A 149 16.82 12.68 -0.22
C ILE A 149 18.35 12.72 -0.28
N THR A 150 18.87 13.02 -1.45
CA THR A 150 20.31 13.03 -1.69
C THR A 150 20.78 14.39 -2.22
N ARG A 151 22.02 14.74 -1.92
CA ARG A 151 22.69 15.93 -2.48
C ARG A 151 24.12 15.59 -2.83
N GLY A 152 24.48 15.76 -4.10
CA GLY A 152 25.83 15.45 -4.58
C GLY A 152 26.26 13.98 -4.40
N GLY A 153 25.31 13.06 -4.24
CA GLY A 153 25.55 11.65 -3.96
C GLY A 153 25.47 11.27 -2.47
N ASP A 154 25.48 12.23 -1.57
CA ASP A 154 25.34 12.00 -0.13
C ASP A 154 23.86 11.86 0.26
N THR A 155 23.55 10.89 1.12
CA THR A 155 22.20 10.69 1.65
C THR A 155 21.97 11.63 2.82
N LEU A 156 21.05 12.58 2.63
CA LEU A 156 20.64 13.55 3.67
C LEU A 156 19.51 13.03 4.54
N PHE A 157 18.59 12.30 3.91
CA PHE A 157 17.47 11.68 4.58
C PHE A 157 17.10 10.39 3.83
N ALA A 158 16.74 9.36 4.55
CA ALA A 158 16.20 8.14 3.97
C ALA A 158 15.03 7.65 4.80
N CYS A 159 14.07 7.00 4.16
CA CYS A 159 12.87 6.54 4.85
C CYS A 159 12.34 5.23 4.31
N GLN A 160 11.64 4.55 5.18
CA GLN A 160 10.78 3.42 4.85
C GLN A 160 9.46 3.59 5.59
N ASP A 161 8.36 3.35 4.87
CA ASP A 161 7.06 3.38 5.52
C ASP A 161 6.14 2.28 4.99
N ARG A 162 5.23 1.87 5.86
CA ARG A 162 4.18 0.93 5.54
C ARG A 162 2.85 1.49 6.03
N ILE A 163 1.94 1.66 5.10
CA ILE A 163 0.62 2.20 5.34
C ILE A 163 -0.41 1.13 5.00
N THR A 164 -1.25 0.82 5.97
CA THR A 164 -2.40 -0.07 5.80
C THR A 164 -3.65 0.72 6.12
N MET A 165 -4.59 0.77 5.18
CA MET A 165 -5.84 1.49 5.34
C MET A 165 -7.02 0.58 5.04
N SER A 166 -8.13 0.82 5.71
CA SER A 166 -9.39 0.13 5.48
C SER A 166 -10.52 1.16 5.42
N SER A 167 -11.41 1.00 4.45
CA SER A 167 -12.63 1.80 4.33
C SER A 167 -13.83 0.88 4.27
N PRO A 168 -14.93 1.15 5.00
CA PRO A 168 -16.17 0.44 4.79
C PRO A 168 -16.68 0.70 3.37
N VAL A 169 -17.27 -0.33 2.77
CA VAL A 169 -17.89 -0.19 1.44
C VAL A 169 -19.09 0.72 1.54
N ASN A 170 -19.14 1.77 0.72
CA ASN A 170 -20.32 2.61 0.57
C ASN A 170 -21.20 2.07 -0.56
N PRO A 171 -22.40 1.53 -0.27
CA PRO A 171 -23.26 0.93 -1.29
C PRO A 171 -23.72 1.88 -2.40
N GLY A 172 -23.58 3.19 -2.17
CA GLY A 172 -23.99 4.24 -3.14
C GLY A 172 -22.89 4.72 -4.06
N GLN A 173 -21.64 4.27 -3.89
CA GLN A 173 -20.52 4.73 -4.72
C GLN A 173 -20.02 3.63 -5.68
N PRO A 174 -19.63 4.00 -6.91
CA PRO A 174 -18.96 3.07 -7.81
C PRO A 174 -17.61 2.62 -7.28
N ALA A 175 -17.34 1.31 -7.35
CA ALA A 175 -16.10 0.68 -6.88
C ALA A 175 -14.80 1.42 -7.28
N PRO A 176 -14.58 1.81 -8.54
CA PRO A 176 -13.33 2.44 -8.95
C PRO A 176 -13.04 3.78 -8.26
N LYS A 177 -14.09 4.54 -7.90
CA LYS A 177 -13.92 5.82 -7.17
C LYS A 177 -13.51 5.61 -5.71
N GLU A 178 -14.04 4.58 -5.06
CA GLU A 178 -13.65 4.25 -3.69
C GLU A 178 -12.20 3.78 -3.63
N ASP A 179 -11.79 2.94 -4.57
CA ASP A 179 -10.42 2.46 -4.69
C ASP A 179 -9.44 3.63 -4.91
N GLU A 180 -9.76 4.56 -5.81
CA GLU A 180 -8.96 5.77 -6.04
C GLU A 180 -8.86 6.67 -4.81
N LEU A 181 -9.97 6.91 -4.12
CA LEU A 181 -9.97 7.73 -2.90
C LEU A 181 -9.09 7.11 -1.80
N LEU A 182 -9.15 5.78 -1.64
CA LEU A 182 -8.35 5.09 -0.65
C LEU A 182 -6.86 5.12 -1.01
N LEU A 183 -6.52 4.98 -2.29
CA LEU A 183 -5.15 5.11 -2.79
C LEU A 183 -4.60 6.52 -2.60
N ARG A 184 -5.38 7.57 -2.91
CA ARG A 184 -5.01 8.96 -2.64
C ARG A 184 -4.78 9.20 -1.16
N GLN A 185 -5.64 8.68 -0.31
CA GLN A 185 -5.49 8.81 1.14
C GLN A 185 -4.22 8.10 1.64
N ALA A 186 -3.89 6.91 1.12
CA ALA A 186 -2.65 6.22 1.47
C ALA A 186 -1.41 7.02 1.02
N ALA A 187 -1.41 7.59 -0.19
CA ALA A 187 -0.34 8.44 -0.69
C ALA A 187 -0.17 9.72 0.15
N ARG A 188 -1.26 10.38 0.54
CA ARG A 188 -1.24 11.54 1.44
C ARG A 188 -0.70 11.19 2.81
N THR A 189 -1.09 10.03 3.34
CA THR A 189 -0.60 9.56 4.64
C THR A 189 0.91 9.37 4.59
N PHE A 190 1.44 8.73 3.53
CA PHE A 190 2.89 8.64 3.34
C PHE A 190 3.56 10.01 3.29
N ALA A 191 3.05 10.91 2.44
CA ALA A 191 3.59 12.27 2.32
C ALA A 191 3.57 13.02 3.66
N SER A 192 2.49 12.87 4.43
CA SER A 192 2.35 13.45 5.76
C SER A 192 3.36 12.86 6.76
N HIS A 193 3.53 11.53 6.78
CA HIS A 193 4.51 10.87 7.64
C HIS A 193 5.92 11.33 7.32
N LEU A 194 6.28 11.34 6.02
CA LEU A 194 7.59 11.79 5.55
C LEU A 194 7.89 13.24 5.97
N LEU A 195 6.95 14.15 5.71
CA LEU A 195 7.14 15.56 6.04
C LEU A 195 7.14 15.80 7.55
N ASN A 196 6.30 15.13 8.31
CA ASN A 196 6.30 15.23 9.76
C ASN A 196 7.62 14.73 10.35
N GLU A 197 8.14 13.58 9.91
CA GLU A 197 9.42 13.07 10.38
C GLU A 197 10.57 14.02 10.01
N MET A 198 10.52 14.56 8.78
CA MET A 198 11.55 15.46 8.26
C MET A 198 11.53 16.83 8.94
N LEU A 199 10.36 17.41 9.26
CA LEU A 199 10.21 18.79 9.71
C LEU A 199 10.10 18.91 11.23
N LEU A 200 9.47 17.98 11.94
CA LEU A 200 9.23 18.08 13.38
C LEU A 200 10.48 17.87 14.25
N TYR A 201 11.48 17.18 13.74
CA TYR A 201 12.76 17.03 14.43
C TYR A 201 13.76 18.16 14.13
N TRP A 202 13.29 19.25 13.53
CA TRP A 202 14.07 20.45 13.43
C TRP A 202 14.23 21.05 14.84
N PRO A 203 15.43 21.16 15.42
CA PRO A 203 15.60 21.97 16.62
C PRO A 203 15.17 23.39 16.26
N PRO A 204 14.29 24.05 17.08
CA PRO A 204 13.99 25.46 16.86
C PRO A 204 15.33 26.18 16.78
N ALA A 205 15.51 27.05 15.76
CA ALA A 205 16.72 27.84 15.62
C ALA A 205 16.99 28.45 16.99
N GLU A 206 18.09 28.05 17.64
CA GLU A 206 18.50 28.65 18.89
C GLU A 206 18.60 30.15 18.63
N GLY A 207 17.68 30.92 19.20
CA GLY A 207 17.58 32.34 19.00
C GLY A 207 18.92 32.97 19.35
N LYS A 208 19.57 33.55 18.33
CA LYS A 208 20.67 34.52 18.52
C LYS A 208 20.09 35.84 18.92
#